data_1bbc52a3cf2408612ecf6be2b3430e3c
#
_entry.id   1bbc52a3cf2408612ecf6be2b3430e3c
#
_cell.length_a   1.000
_cell.length_b   1.000
_cell.length_c   1.000
_cell.angle_alpha   90.00
_cell.angle_beta   90.00
_cell.angle_gamma   90.00
#
_symmetry.space_group_name_H-M   'P 1'
#
loop_
_entity.id
_entity.type
_entity.pdbx_description
1 polymer ?
#
loop_
_entity_poly.entity_id
_entity_poly.type
_entity_poly.pdbx_seq_one_letter_code
_entity_poly.pdbx_strand_id
1 'polypeptide(L)'
;MNKKIIATTTLLSGFIIGLSSIIAIDYACKRPKQRKEKPLKNLSKDNELWLSQQHFEELEITSQDGLKLRAKLLKANEESDKVLIAIHGYHSYNLREYAYYLQFYHDLGFHILMPDNRAHGESEGKYIGFGWLDRIDCIQWINEIKSYFNRDLQIVLHGISMGSATVLMASGEELPSDVKCIISDCGFTSVYDEMKHEMKRSHVPSILLPTATLLSKRRVGYSFKEASTIEQVKKSKTPTLFIHGDQDDFVPTYMVYDLYNACKADKDLLIVEGAKHAQSYIVNPELCEKTIMEFMHKYVKF
;
A
#
# COMPACT_ATOMS: atom_id res chain seq x y z
N MET A 1 9.93 -17.53 -48.93
CA MET A 1 9.38 -16.29 -48.36
C MET A 1 10.50 -15.24 -48.31
N ASN A 2 10.26 -14.04 -48.85
CA ASN A 2 11.31 -13.04 -49.09
C ASN A 2 11.87 -12.49 -47.76
N LYS A 3 13.21 -12.54 -47.54
CA LYS A 3 13.87 -12.06 -46.30
C LYS A 3 13.43 -10.61 -45.89
N LYS A 4 13.16 -9.76 -46.89
CA LYS A 4 12.65 -8.40 -46.64
C LYS A 4 11.25 -8.40 -46.04
N ILE A 5 10.36 -9.28 -46.50
CA ILE A 5 8.98 -9.38 -45.95
C ILE A 5 9.03 -9.86 -44.49
N ILE A 6 9.86 -10.87 -44.18
CA ILE A 6 10.04 -11.38 -42.83
C ILE A 6 10.57 -10.26 -41.90
N ALA A 7 11.63 -9.54 -42.33
CA ALA A 7 12.19 -8.44 -41.54
C ALA A 7 11.17 -7.32 -41.28
N THR A 8 10.39 -6.93 -42.28
CA THR A 8 9.38 -5.90 -42.15
C THR A 8 8.25 -6.34 -41.21
N THR A 9 7.79 -7.59 -41.32
CA THR A 9 6.73 -8.14 -40.44
C THR A 9 7.21 -8.21 -38.98
N THR A 10 8.46 -8.65 -38.75
CA THR A 10 9.04 -8.72 -37.40
C THR A 10 9.17 -7.33 -36.76
N LEU A 11 9.63 -6.33 -37.53
CA LEU A 11 9.73 -4.95 -37.06
C LEU A 11 8.36 -4.35 -36.72
N LEU A 12 7.35 -4.58 -37.56
CA LEU A 12 5.99 -4.11 -37.34
C LEU A 12 5.36 -4.75 -36.08
N SER A 13 5.53 -6.08 -35.93
CA SER A 13 5.04 -6.79 -34.75
C SER A 13 5.72 -6.31 -33.48
N GLY A 14 7.05 -6.09 -33.49
CA GLY A 14 7.79 -5.54 -32.36
C GLY A 14 7.32 -4.12 -31.98
N PHE A 15 7.03 -3.27 -32.95
CA PHE A 15 6.50 -1.93 -32.74
C PHE A 15 5.10 -1.97 -32.11
N ILE A 16 4.20 -2.83 -32.60
CA ILE A 16 2.85 -3.00 -32.05
C ILE A 16 2.92 -3.48 -30.60
N ILE A 17 3.73 -4.48 -30.29
CA ILE A 17 3.91 -4.99 -28.92
C ILE A 17 4.46 -3.87 -28.01
N GLY A 18 5.46 -3.13 -28.46
CA GLY A 18 6.03 -2.01 -27.71
C GLY A 18 5.00 -0.92 -27.39
N LEU A 19 4.22 -0.48 -28.38
CA LEU A 19 3.18 0.52 -28.21
C LEU A 19 2.06 0.03 -27.27
N SER A 20 1.59 -1.20 -27.47
CA SER A 20 0.57 -1.81 -26.60
C SER A 20 1.05 -1.95 -25.16
N SER A 21 2.34 -2.27 -24.95
CA SER A 21 2.93 -2.34 -23.61
C SER A 21 2.99 -0.97 -22.94
N ILE A 22 3.30 0.11 -23.66
CA ILE A 22 3.28 1.48 -23.14
C ILE A 22 1.86 1.87 -22.74
N ILE A 23 0.86 1.55 -23.55
CA ILE A 23 -0.56 1.81 -23.24
C ILE A 23 -0.98 1.05 -21.98
N ALA A 24 -0.56 -0.21 -21.84
CA ALA A 24 -0.85 -1.02 -20.65
C ALA A 24 -0.18 -0.42 -19.39
N ILE A 25 1.08 0.02 -19.47
CA ILE A 25 1.76 0.73 -18.38
C ILE A 25 1.01 2.00 -17.99
N ASP A 26 0.65 2.83 -18.98
CA ASP A 26 -0.08 4.07 -18.69
C ASP A 26 -1.46 3.80 -18.09
N TYR A 27 -2.15 2.77 -18.54
CA TYR A 27 -3.44 2.37 -17.98
C TYR A 27 -3.33 1.95 -16.51
N ALA A 28 -2.34 1.14 -16.17
CA ALA A 28 -2.16 0.64 -14.80
C ALA A 28 -1.53 1.67 -13.87
N CYS A 29 -0.50 2.40 -14.34
CA CYS A 29 0.35 3.20 -13.46
C CYS A 29 0.06 4.69 -13.47
N LYS A 30 -0.71 5.21 -14.43
CA LYS A 30 -0.96 6.65 -14.50
C LYS A 30 -1.92 7.10 -13.40
N ARG A 31 -1.66 8.30 -12.86
CA ARG A 31 -2.56 8.94 -11.90
C ARG A 31 -4.02 8.81 -12.37
N PRO A 32 -4.92 8.27 -11.53
CA PRO A 32 -6.33 8.21 -11.87
C PRO A 32 -6.89 9.63 -12.03
N LYS A 33 -7.82 9.81 -12.96
CA LYS A 33 -8.56 11.08 -13.04
C LYS A 33 -9.23 11.29 -11.68
N GLN A 34 -9.01 12.47 -11.07
CA GLN A 34 -9.70 12.83 -9.84
C GLN A 34 -11.21 12.64 -10.06
N ARG A 35 -11.77 11.66 -9.40
CA ARG A 35 -13.21 11.52 -9.29
C ARG A 35 -13.61 12.38 -8.10
N LYS A 36 -14.74 13.12 -8.20
CA LYS A 36 -15.37 13.74 -7.03
C LYS A 36 -15.37 12.72 -5.91
N GLU A 37 -15.00 13.13 -4.71
CA GLU A 37 -14.99 12.28 -3.52
C GLU A 37 -16.30 11.50 -3.48
N LYS A 38 -16.17 10.18 -3.60
CA LYS A 38 -17.34 9.33 -3.44
C LYS A 38 -17.64 9.31 -1.95
N PRO A 39 -18.93 9.40 -1.55
CA PRO A 39 -19.31 9.20 -0.15
C PRO A 39 -18.65 7.94 0.39
N LEU A 40 -18.19 7.99 1.62
CA LEU A 40 -17.69 6.83 2.33
C LEU A 40 -18.84 5.83 2.39
N LYS A 41 -18.76 4.74 1.60
CA LYS A 41 -19.82 3.75 1.53
C LYS A 41 -19.67 2.77 2.69
N ASN A 42 -20.82 2.43 3.29
CA ASN A 42 -20.94 1.39 4.31
C ASN A 42 -20.36 1.70 5.69
N LEU A 43 -20.08 2.95 6.04
CA LEU A 43 -19.88 3.33 7.44
C LEU A 43 -21.20 3.20 8.20
N SER A 44 -21.13 2.76 9.45
CA SER A 44 -22.27 2.86 10.35
C SER A 44 -22.59 4.34 10.61
N LYS A 45 -23.83 4.66 10.97
CA LYS A 45 -24.22 6.04 11.33
C LYS A 45 -23.38 6.57 12.49
N ASP A 46 -23.02 5.70 13.43
CA ASP A 46 -22.20 6.06 14.59
C ASP A 46 -20.78 6.43 14.17
N ASN A 47 -20.17 5.66 13.27
CA ASN A 47 -18.85 5.99 12.71
C ASN A 47 -18.88 7.26 11.86
N GLU A 48 -19.94 7.49 11.08
CA GLU A 48 -20.11 8.76 10.35
C GLU A 48 -20.22 9.95 11.29
N LEU A 49 -21.00 9.82 12.38
CA LEU A 49 -21.14 10.87 13.38
C LEU A 49 -19.83 11.13 14.10
N TRP A 50 -19.15 10.06 14.54
CA TRP A 50 -17.84 10.17 15.20
C TRP A 50 -16.83 10.88 14.29
N LEU A 51 -16.72 10.45 13.02
CA LEU A 51 -15.81 11.02 12.05
C LEU A 51 -16.08 12.51 11.76
N SER A 52 -17.36 12.91 11.74
CA SER A 52 -17.75 14.30 11.52
C SER A 52 -17.35 15.27 12.65
N GLN A 53 -17.03 14.72 13.82
CA GLN A 53 -16.60 15.47 15.00
C GLN A 53 -15.07 15.60 15.09
N GLN A 54 -14.32 14.87 14.23
CA GLN A 54 -12.88 14.87 14.27
C GLN A 54 -12.27 16.07 13.54
N HIS A 55 -11.16 16.57 14.07
CA HIS A 55 -10.36 17.61 13.46
C HIS A 55 -9.08 17.01 12.89
N PHE A 56 -8.87 17.20 11.58
CA PHE A 56 -7.68 16.72 10.88
C PHE A 56 -6.75 17.89 10.59
N GLU A 57 -5.49 17.76 10.99
CA GLU A 57 -4.44 18.68 10.55
C GLU A 57 -3.88 18.21 9.19
N GLU A 58 -3.59 19.15 8.30
CA GLU A 58 -2.96 18.85 7.01
C GLU A 58 -1.45 19.03 7.11
N LEU A 59 -0.71 18.00 6.71
CA LEU A 59 0.73 18.01 6.64
C LEU A 59 1.19 17.90 5.18
N GLU A 60 2.32 18.51 4.88
CA GLU A 60 2.99 18.43 3.58
C GLU A 60 4.47 18.11 3.75
N ILE A 61 4.97 17.18 2.93
CA ILE A 61 6.42 16.95 2.76
C ILE A 61 6.79 17.09 1.28
N THR A 62 8.07 17.28 1.02
CA THR A 62 8.62 17.17 -0.34
C THR A 62 9.35 15.84 -0.46
N SER A 63 8.94 14.99 -1.39
CA SER A 63 9.59 13.70 -1.66
C SER A 63 11.03 13.88 -2.16
N GLN A 64 11.84 12.82 -2.13
CA GLN A 64 13.22 12.87 -2.63
C GLN A 64 13.32 13.27 -4.11
N ASP A 65 12.29 13.00 -4.90
CA ASP A 65 12.19 13.37 -6.32
C ASP A 65 11.38 14.66 -6.56
N GLY A 66 11.10 15.43 -5.49
CA GLY A 66 10.56 16.79 -5.57
C GLY A 66 9.04 16.91 -5.63
N LEU A 67 8.29 15.83 -5.38
CA LEU A 67 6.81 15.88 -5.33
C LEU A 67 6.34 16.43 -3.99
N LYS A 68 5.32 17.26 -3.99
CA LYS A 68 4.58 17.62 -2.78
C LYS A 68 3.61 16.51 -2.42
N LEU A 69 3.82 15.91 -1.25
CA LEU A 69 2.98 14.85 -0.71
C LEU A 69 2.19 15.39 0.47
N ARG A 70 0.92 15.02 0.54
CA ARG A 70 -0.05 15.48 1.53
C ARG A 70 -0.45 14.35 2.46
N ALA A 71 -0.73 14.69 3.71
CA ALA A 71 -1.28 13.78 4.69
C ALA A 71 -2.28 14.48 5.59
N LYS A 72 -3.20 13.71 6.15
CA LYS A 72 -4.06 14.14 7.25
C LYS A 72 -3.56 13.52 8.55
N LEU A 73 -3.47 14.32 9.61
CA LEU A 73 -3.13 13.89 10.95
C LEU A 73 -4.34 14.07 11.87
N LEU A 74 -4.82 12.97 12.45
CA LEU A 74 -5.76 12.97 13.56
C LEU A 74 -4.98 12.79 14.85
N LYS A 75 -5.05 13.78 15.74
CA LYS A 75 -4.38 13.68 17.04
C LYS A 75 -5.18 12.85 18.02
N ALA A 76 -4.50 12.12 18.90
CA ALA A 76 -5.13 11.48 20.06
C ALA A 76 -5.76 12.53 20.99
N ASN A 77 -6.77 12.12 21.75
CA ASN A 77 -7.47 13.01 22.70
C ASN A 77 -6.59 13.46 23.87
N GLU A 78 -5.61 12.62 24.23
CA GLU A 78 -4.68 12.87 25.32
C GLU A 78 -3.24 12.83 24.83
N GLU A 79 -2.30 13.23 25.66
CA GLU A 79 -0.88 13.11 25.35
C GLU A 79 -0.50 11.64 25.14
N SER A 80 0.11 11.34 24.02
CA SER A 80 0.45 9.98 23.62
C SER A 80 1.74 9.95 22.81
N ASP A 81 2.55 8.91 23.00
CA ASP A 81 3.73 8.60 22.18
C ASP A 81 3.42 7.60 21.06
N LYS A 82 2.16 7.15 20.96
CA LYS A 82 1.73 6.15 19.96
C LYS A 82 1.29 6.83 18.67
N VAL A 83 1.85 6.39 17.56
CA VAL A 83 1.50 6.89 16.21
C VAL A 83 1.20 5.73 15.29
N LEU A 84 0.06 5.79 14.62
CA LEU A 84 -0.25 4.96 13.46
C LEU A 84 0.09 5.73 12.18
N ILE A 85 0.83 5.12 11.26
CA ILE A 85 0.96 5.60 9.88
C ILE A 85 0.17 4.65 8.99
N ALA A 86 -0.92 5.15 8.42
CA ALA A 86 -1.93 4.38 7.71
C ALA A 86 -1.84 4.62 6.20
N ILE A 87 -1.37 3.62 5.44
CA ILE A 87 -1.05 3.73 4.00
C ILE A 87 -2.13 3.05 3.17
N HIS A 88 -2.86 3.83 2.37
CA HIS A 88 -3.99 3.37 1.56
C HIS A 88 -3.61 2.56 0.33
N GLY A 89 -4.59 1.85 -0.24
CA GLY A 89 -4.46 1.02 -1.43
C GLY A 89 -4.53 1.77 -2.77
N TYR A 90 -4.43 1.00 -3.84
CA TYR A 90 -4.51 1.47 -5.22
C TYR A 90 -5.86 2.11 -5.55
N HIS A 91 -5.85 3.28 -6.23
CA HIS A 91 -7.03 4.07 -6.58
C HIS A 91 -7.92 4.45 -5.39
N SER A 92 -7.34 4.49 -4.18
CA SER A 92 -7.97 4.97 -2.96
C SER A 92 -7.36 6.32 -2.52
N TYR A 93 -7.65 6.77 -1.32
CA TYR A 93 -7.04 7.91 -0.65
C TYR A 93 -7.19 7.74 0.87
N ASN A 94 -6.52 8.57 1.63
CA ASN A 94 -6.39 8.48 3.09
C ASN A 94 -7.68 8.12 3.85
N LEU A 95 -8.64 9.02 3.97
CA LEU A 95 -9.88 8.81 4.73
C LEU A 95 -10.76 7.68 4.16
N ARG A 96 -10.77 7.51 2.84
CA ARG A 96 -11.63 6.50 2.22
C ARG A 96 -11.28 5.09 2.65
N GLU A 97 -9.98 4.80 2.75
CA GLU A 97 -9.50 3.46 3.10
C GLU A 97 -9.61 3.20 4.59
N TYR A 98 -9.31 4.22 5.40
CA TYR A 98 -9.14 4.03 6.83
C TYR A 98 -10.34 4.41 7.69
N ALA A 99 -11.40 5.00 7.13
CA ALA A 99 -12.55 5.47 7.89
C ALA A 99 -13.13 4.43 8.87
N TYR A 100 -13.03 3.14 8.53
CA TYR A 100 -13.48 2.03 9.39
C TYR A 100 -12.57 1.77 10.59
N TYR A 101 -11.26 2.01 10.44
CA TYR A 101 -10.25 1.72 11.45
C TYR A 101 -10.00 2.89 12.40
N LEU A 102 -10.36 4.12 11.99
CA LEU A 102 -9.93 5.33 12.69
C LEU A 102 -10.35 5.35 14.15
N GLN A 103 -11.63 5.04 14.44
CA GLN A 103 -12.13 5.07 15.80
C GLN A 103 -11.40 4.03 16.66
N PHE A 104 -11.23 2.81 16.18
CA PHE A 104 -10.51 1.74 16.88
C PHE A 104 -9.10 2.18 17.31
N TYR A 105 -8.29 2.70 16.40
CA TYR A 105 -6.94 3.15 16.76
C TYR A 105 -6.94 4.42 17.63
N HIS A 106 -7.87 5.32 17.39
CA HIS A 106 -7.99 6.54 18.17
C HIS A 106 -8.38 6.27 19.63
N ASP A 107 -9.30 5.35 19.86
CA ASP A 107 -9.71 4.91 21.21
C ASP A 107 -8.57 4.19 21.95
N LEU A 108 -7.62 3.60 21.23
CA LEU A 108 -6.37 3.07 21.79
C LEU A 108 -5.31 4.16 22.07
N GLY A 109 -5.64 5.42 21.80
CA GLY A 109 -4.78 6.58 22.05
C GLY A 109 -3.69 6.78 21.00
N PHE A 110 -3.89 6.35 19.77
CA PHE A 110 -2.96 6.65 18.68
C PHE A 110 -3.24 8.03 18.05
N HIS A 111 -2.18 8.78 17.79
CA HIS A 111 -2.17 9.77 16.71
C HIS A 111 -2.18 9.01 15.39
N ILE A 112 -2.98 9.44 14.42
CA ILE A 112 -3.13 8.71 13.14
C ILE A 112 -2.71 9.62 11.99
N LEU A 113 -1.59 9.30 11.36
CA LEU A 113 -1.11 9.93 10.14
C LEU A 113 -1.58 9.13 8.93
N MET A 114 -2.28 9.78 8.03
CA MET A 114 -2.83 9.18 6.82
C MET A 114 -2.29 9.92 5.58
N PRO A 115 -1.16 9.53 5.02
CA PRO A 115 -0.68 10.09 3.77
C PRO A 115 -1.57 9.70 2.59
N ASP A 116 -1.72 10.61 1.64
CA ASP A 116 -2.05 10.26 0.27
C ASP A 116 -0.77 9.83 -0.46
N ASN A 117 -0.75 8.61 -0.96
CA ASN A 117 0.38 8.10 -1.73
C ASN A 117 0.64 8.96 -2.97
N ARG A 118 1.86 8.96 -3.49
CA ARG A 118 2.17 9.65 -4.76
C ARG A 118 1.16 9.30 -5.86
N ALA A 119 0.78 10.27 -6.66
CA ALA A 119 -0.24 10.17 -7.70
C ALA A 119 -1.66 9.80 -7.20
N HIS A 120 -1.96 9.98 -5.91
CA HIS A 120 -3.30 9.79 -5.34
C HIS A 120 -3.74 11.05 -4.55
N GLY A 121 -5.04 11.14 -4.26
CA GLY A 121 -5.63 12.19 -3.45
C GLY A 121 -5.11 13.59 -3.78
N GLU A 122 -4.61 14.29 -2.76
CA GLU A 122 -4.03 15.63 -2.89
C GLU A 122 -2.50 15.64 -3.12
N SER A 123 -1.84 14.49 -3.03
CA SER A 123 -0.42 14.35 -3.32
C SER A 123 -0.13 14.48 -4.81
N GLU A 124 1.01 15.08 -5.15
CA GLU A 124 1.47 15.18 -6.52
C GLU A 124 1.94 13.83 -7.08
N GLY A 125 2.27 13.83 -8.35
CA GLY A 125 2.79 12.66 -9.07
C GLY A 125 2.00 12.36 -10.33
N LYS A 126 2.70 11.86 -11.32
CA LYS A 126 2.12 11.44 -12.61
C LYS A 126 1.83 9.95 -12.65
N TYR A 127 2.67 9.18 -11.99
CA TYR A 127 2.62 7.74 -11.96
C TYR A 127 2.58 7.20 -10.54
N ILE A 128 1.81 6.13 -10.35
CA ILE A 128 1.66 5.38 -9.11
C ILE A 128 2.95 4.59 -8.86
N GLY A 129 3.40 4.59 -7.62
CA GLY A 129 4.66 3.95 -7.23
C GLY A 129 4.55 2.45 -6.94
N PHE A 130 3.31 1.92 -6.78
CA PHE A 130 3.01 0.52 -6.47
C PHE A 130 3.80 -0.06 -5.29
N GLY A 131 4.01 0.76 -4.26
CA GLY A 131 4.80 0.40 -3.09
C GLY A 131 6.30 0.63 -3.27
N TRP A 132 6.84 0.57 -4.49
CA TRP A 132 8.29 0.68 -4.70
C TRP A 132 8.83 2.09 -4.48
N LEU A 133 8.24 3.10 -5.11
CA LEU A 133 8.59 4.49 -4.85
C LEU A 133 7.96 4.97 -3.54
N ASP A 134 6.74 4.54 -3.25
CA ASP A 134 5.99 4.89 -2.04
C ASP A 134 6.70 4.43 -0.75
N ARG A 135 7.55 3.38 -0.78
CA ARG A 135 8.33 2.95 0.39
C ARG A 135 9.29 4.03 0.89
N ILE A 136 9.86 4.81 -0.03
CA ILE A 136 10.75 5.92 0.31
C ILE A 136 9.94 7.09 0.89
N ASP A 137 8.77 7.37 0.30
CA ASP A 137 7.85 8.37 0.83
C ASP A 137 7.35 7.97 2.24
N CYS A 138 7.06 6.70 2.47
CA CYS A 138 6.69 6.17 3.79
C CYS A 138 7.78 6.43 4.84
N ILE A 139 9.05 6.19 4.49
CA ILE A 139 10.18 6.47 5.38
C ILE A 139 10.31 7.98 5.64
N GLN A 140 10.07 8.81 4.65
CA GLN A 140 10.06 10.27 4.84
C GLN A 140 8.92 10.71 5.79
N TRP A 141 7.73 10.13 5.68
CA TRP A 141 6.63 10.37 6.62
C TRP A 141 6.93 9.90 8.04
N ILE A 142 7.65 8.78 8.20
CA ILE A 142 8.15 8.34 9.52
C ILE A 142 9.08 9.42 10.13
N ASN A 143 10.01 9.94 9.35
CA ASN A 143 10.94 10.97 9.82
C ASN A 143 10.21 12.30 10.10
N GLU A 144 9.25 12.68 9.26
CA GLU A 144 8.46 13.89 9.46
C GLU A 144 7.65 13.83 10.76
N ILE A 145 6.95 12.72 11.02
CA ILE A 145 6.14 12.64 12.23
C ILE A 145 6.98 12.59 13.51
N LYS A 146 8.19 12.01 13.45
CA LYS A 146 9.17 12.09 14.54
C LYS A 146 9.62 13.52 14.78
N SER A 147 9.90 14.27 13.74
CA SER A 147 10.27 15.69 13.80
C SER A 147 9.13 16.54 14.33
N TYR A 148 7.89 16.27 13.87
CA TYR A 148 6.68 16.97 14.29
C TYR A 148 6.43 16.87 15.81
N PHE A 149 6.50 15.67 16.39
CA PHE A 149 6.31 15.48 17.82
C PHE A 149 7.57 15.77 18.65
N ASN A 150 8.75 15.75 18.04
CA ASN A 150 10.06 16.02 18.66
C ASN A 150 10.28 15.25 19.97
N ARG A 151 9.94 13.97 19.98
CA ARG A 151 10.10 13.03 21.10
C ARG A 151 10.20 11.60 20.60
N ASP A 152 10.55 10.65 21.49
CA ASP A 152 10.51 9.23 21.19
C ASP A 152 9.07 8.79 20.94
N LEU A 153 8.86 7.99 19.89
CA LEU A 153 7.52 7.52 19.48
C LEU A 153 7.48 6.00 19.44
N GLN A 154 6.26 5.48 19.50
CA GLN A 154 5.91 4.09 19.21
C GLN A 154 5.07 4.06 17.92
N ILE A 155 5.73 3.81 16.78
CA ILE A 155 5.10 3.89 15.46
C ILE A 155 4.64 2.51 15.03
N VAL A 156 3.39 2.40 14.67
CA VAL A 156 2.81 1.24 13.97
C VAL A 156 2.56 1.62 12.51
N LEU A 157 3.03 0.81 11.59
CA LEU A 157 2.71 0.98 10.17
C LEU A 157 1.54 0.06 9.82
N HIS A 158 0.47 0.59 9.26
CA HIS A 158 -0.63 -0.20 8.75
C HIS A 158 -0.85 0.10 7.27
N GLY A 159 -0.75 -0.90 6.43
CA GLY A 159 -0.97 -0.78 4.99
C GLY A 159 -2.05 -1.73 4.49
N ILE A 160 -2.87 -1.26 3.56
CA ILE A 160 -3.92 -2.04 2.90
C ILE A 160 -3.60 -2.18 1.41
N SER A 161 -3.58 -3.41 0.86
CA SER A 161 -3.35 -3.69 -0.56
C SER A 161 -2.01 -3.11 -1.06
N MET A 162 -2.00 -2.15 -1.99
CA MET A 162 -0.79 -1.43 -2.39
C MET A 162 -0.10 -0.76 -1.19
N GLY A 163 -0.87 -0.26 -0.21
CA GLY A 163 -0.32 0.28 1.03
C GLY A 163 0.37 -0.78 1.88
N SER A 164 -0.16 -2.00 1.92
CA SER A 164 0.49 -3.15 2.53
C SER A 164 1.83 -3.47 1.85
N ALA A 165 1.86 -3.52 0.52
CA ALA A 165 3.10 -3.69 -0.22
C ALA A 165 4.09 -2.55 0.08
N THR A 166 3.60 -1.30 0.26
CA THR A 166 4.42 -0.14 0.62
C THR A 166 5.12 -0.33 1.96
N VAL A 167 4.38 -0.66 3.03
CA VAL A 167 4.96 -0.82 4.37
C VAL A 167 5.88 -2.04 4.45
N LEU A 168 5.53 -3.12 3.75
CA LEU A 168 6.38 -4.31 3.64
C LEU A 168 7.66 -4.02 2.83
N MET A 169 7.58 -3.25 1.75
CA MET A 169 8.78 -2.84 1.00
C MET A 169 9.64 -1.87 1.81
N ALA A 170 9.03 -0.97 2.58
CA ALA A 170 9.76 -0.07 3.47
C ALA A 170 10.50 -0.86 4.57
N SER A 171 9.93 -1.96 5.07
CA SER A 171 10.56 -2.79 6.10
C SER A 171 11.85 -3.49 5.65
N GLY A 172 12.10 -3.58 4.36
CA GLY A 172 13.37 -4.08 3.82
C GLY A 172 14.49 -3.03 3.76
N GLU A 173 14.18 -1.78 4.06
CA GLU A 173 15.12 -0.69 4.25
C GLU A 173 15.46 -0.53 5.75
N GLU A 174 16.36 0.37 6.11
CA GLU A 174 16.64 0.67 7.52
C GLU A 174 15.54 1.57 8.09
N LEU A 175 14.68 1.01 8.94
CA LEU A 175 13.66 1.76 9.67
C LEU A 175 14.18 2.21 11.04
N PRO A 176 13.75 3.41 11.52
CA PRO A 176 14.01 3.84 12.88
C PRO A 176 13.48 2.84 13.93
N SER A 177 14.14 2.74 15.08
CA SER A 177 13.72 1.89 16.21
C SER A 177 12.36 2.26 16.82
N ASP A 178 11.87 3.45 16.49
CA ASP A 178 10.52 3.91 16.82
C ASP A 178 9.43 3.07 16.13
N VAL A 179 9.72 2.47 14.97
CA VAL A 179 8.78 1.57 14.27
C VAL A 179 8.75 0.24 14.99
N LYS A 180 7.66 -0.03 15.70
CA LYS A 180 7.51 -1.19 16.60
C LYS A 180 7.00 -2.43 15.87
N CYS A 181 6.01 -2.26 15.00
CA CYS A 181 5.46 -3.36 14.22
C CYS A 181 4.72 -2.86 12.97
N ILE A 182 4.38 -3.82 12.11
CA ILE A 182 3.66 -3.62 10.85
C ILE A 182 2.39 -4.44 10.86
N ILE A 183 1.28 -3.86 10.41
CA ILE A 183 0.04 -4.52 10.06
C ILE A 183 -0.09 -4.48 8.54
N SER A 184 -0.09 -5.64 7.92
CA SER A 184 -0.08 -5.82 6.47
C SER A 184 -1.38 -6.50 6.04
N ASP A 185 -2.35 -5.75 5.50
CA ASP A 185 -3.63 -6.31 5.02
C ASP A 185 -3.62 -6.43 3.49
N CYS A 186 -3.87 -7.63 2.99
CA CYS A 186 -4.01 -8.04 1.59
C CYS A 186 -2.89 -7.56 0.63
N GLY A 187 -1.61 -7.66 1.06
CA GLY A 187 -0.45 -7.28 0.25
C GLY A 187 -0.08 -8.32 -0.81
N PHE A 188 0.57 -7.87 -1.89
CA PHE A 188 1.03 -8.72 -2.99
C PHE A 188 2.54 -9.00 -2.93
N THR A 189 2.98 -10.12 -3.56
CA THR A 189 4.39 -10.58 -3.55
C THR A 189 5.33 -9.70 -4.36
N SER A 190 4.87 -9.19 -5.50
CA SER A 190 5.60 -8.24 -6.35
C SER A 190 4.65 -7.53 -7.30
N VAL A 191 5.06 -6.36 -7.80
CA VAL A 191 4.30 -5.66 -8.87
C VAL A 191 4.21 -6.53 -10.13
N TYR A 192 5.26 -7.28 -10.43
CA TYR A 192 5.26 -8.19 -11.60
C TYR A 192 4.20 -9.29 -11.46
N ASP A 193 4.11 -9.94 -10.29
CA ASP A 193 3.18 -11.04 -10.06
C ASP A 193 1.74 -10.54 -10.03
N GLU A 194 1.51 -9.40 -9.40
CA GLU A 194 0.20 -8.74 -9.37
C GLU A 194 -0.26 -8.34 -10.76
N MET A 195 0.60 -7.69 -11.55
CA MET A 195 0.28 -7.35 -12.94
C MET A 195 0.02 -8.59 -13.81
N LYS A 196 0.78 -9.67 -13.59
CA LYS A 196 0.57 -10.94 -14.29
C LYS A 196 -0.80 -11.54 -13.96
N HIS A 197 -1.20 -11.51 -12.68
CA HIS A 197 -2.49 -11.98 -12.24
C HIS A 197 -3.63 -11.15 -12.83
N GLU A 198 -3.56 -9.82 -12.72
CA GLU A 198 -4.55 -8.90 -13.23
C GLU A 198 -4.70 -8.94 -14.76
N MET A 199 -3.60 -9.09 -15.49
CA MET A 199 -3.65 -9.31 -16.95
C MET A 199 -4.41 -10.60 -17.29
N LYS A 200 -4.16 -11.69 -16.55
CA LYS A 200 -4.89 -12.96 -16.74
C LYS A 200 -6.37 -12.80 -16.44
N ARG A 201 -6.71 -12.15 -15.32
CA ARG A 201 -8.10 -11.88 -14.90
C ARG A 201 -8.85 -11.01 -15.90
N SER A 202 -8.18 -10.00 -16.45
CA SER A 202 -8.73 -9.06 -17.44
C SER A 202 -8.61 -9.53 -18.90
N HIS A 203 -8.16 -10.77 -19.15
CA HIS A 203 -7.96 -11.35 -20.49
C HIS A 203 -6.98 -10.54 -21.36
N VAL A 204 -6.04 -9.81 -20.75
CA VAL A 204 -4.98 -9.10 -21.48
C VAL A 204 -3.84 -10.08 -21.81
N PRO A 205 -3.35 -10.11 -23.07
CA PRO A 205 -2.31 -11.04 -23.46
C PRO A 205 -1.03 -10.89 -22.63
N SER A 206 -0.62 -11.95 -21.95
CA SER A 206 0.57 -11.97 -21.07
C SER A 206 1.89 -11.70 -21.81
N ILE A 207 1.91 -11.84 -23.16
CA ILE A 207 3.06 -11.51 -24.01
C ILE A 207 3.49 -10.03 -23.89
N LEU A 208 2.59 -9.14 -23.43
CA LEU A 208 2.89 -7.72 -23.21
C LEU A 208 3.73 -7.50 -21.95
N LEU A 209 3.64 -8.37 -20.94
CA LEU A 209 4.24 -8.15 -19.63
C LEU A 209 5.78 -8.06 -19.64
N PRO A 210 6.53 -8.93 -20.35
CA PRO A 210 7.98 -8.80 -20.46
C PRO A 210 8.41 -7.46 -21.07
N THR A 211 7.75 -7.04 -22.16
CA THR A 211 8.04 -5.75 -22.82
C THR A 211 7.62 -4.57 -21.93
N ALA A 212 6.45 -4.65 -21.29
CA ALA A 212 6.03 -3.65 -20.31
C ALA A 212 7.03 -3.52 -19.16
N THR A 213 7.52 -4.65 -18.63
CA THR A 213 8.54 -4.67 -17.57
C THR A 213 9.86 -4.02 -18.00
N LEU A 214 10.29 -4.26 -19.25
CA LEU A 214 11.50 -3.63 -19.80
C LEU A 214 11.32 -2.10 -19.96
N LEU A 215 10.14 -1.67 -20.39
CA LEU A 215 9.84 -0.26 -20.64
C LEU A 215 9.46 0.51 -19.38
N SER A 216 8.98 -0.16 -18.32
CA SER A 216 8.46 0.46 -17.12
C SER A 216 9.50 1.36 -16.44
N LYS A 217 10.77 0.93 -16.35
CA LYS A 217 11.82 1.76 -15.71
C LYS A 217 11.99 3.14 -16.37
N ARG A 218 11.90 3.19 -17.70
CA ARG A 218 11.97 4.47 -18.44
C ARG A 218 10.67 5.27 -18.35
N ARG A 219 9.52 4.60 -18.19
CA ARG A 219 8.20 5.24 -18.22
C ARG A 219 7.73 5.72 -16.86
N VAL A 220 7.93 4.92 -15.81
CA VAL A 220 7.39 5.14 -14.46
C VAL A 220 8.45 5.23 -13.36
N GLY A 221 9.74 5.12 -13.72
CA GLY A 221 10.88 5.29 -12.81
C GLY A 221 11.36 4.00 -12.15
N TYR A 222 10.67 2.88 -12.31
CA TYR A 222 11.06 1.58 -11.74
C TYR A 222 10.68 0.40 -12.64
N SER A 223 11.36 -0.73 -12.47
CA SER A 223 11.00 -1.98 -13.14
C SER A 223 9.98 -2.76 -12.31
N PHE A 224 8.97 -3.35 -12.95
CA PHE A 224 7.99 -4.19 -12.25
C PHE A 224 8.62 -5.39 -11.54
N LYS A 225 9.79 -5.86 -12.00
CA LYS A 225 10.54 -6.95 -11.33
C LYS A 225 11.35 -6.48 -10.15
N GLU A 226 11.89 -5.24 -10.17
CA GLU A 226 12.62 -4.72 -9.00
C GLU A 226 11.68 -4.33 -7.86
N ALA A 227 10.42 -3.99 -8.18
CA ALA A 227 9.38 -3.71 -7.22
C ALA A 227 8.83 -5.02 -6.61
N SER A 228 9.64 -5.66 -5.78
CA SER A 228 9.39 -6.97 -5.19
C SER A 228 9.22 -6.87 -3.68
N THR A 229 7.99 -7.04 -3.21
CA THR A 229 7.66 -7.07 -1.79
C THR A 229 8.33 -8.24 -1.09
N ILE A 230 8.34 -9.41 -1.73
CA ILE A 230 8.91 -10.62 -1.14
C ILE A 230 10.43 -10.51 -0.93
N GLU A 231 11.15 -9.83 -1.83
CA GLU A 231 12.59 -9.62 -1.67
C GLU A 231 12.90 -8.60 -0.55
N GLN A 232 12.03 -7.66 -0.30
CA GLN A 232 12.17 -6.70 0.79
C GLN A 232 11.79 -7.35 2.14
N VAL A 233 10.70 -8.09 2.19
CA VAL A 233 10.28 -8.81 3.42
C VAL A 233 11.34 -9.77 3.94
N LYS A 234 12.13 -10.42 3.07
CA LYS A 234 13.27 -11.27 3.46
C LYS A 234 14.34 -10.53 4.28
N LYS A 235 14.44 -9.21 4.12
CA LYS A 235 15.41 -8.35 4.82
C LYS A 235 14.82 -7.73 6.09
N SER A 236 13.49 -7.72 6.22
CA SER A 236 12.78 -7.08 7.32
C SER A 236 13.20 -7.66 8.67
N LYS A 237 13.39 -6.76 9.64
CA LYS A 237 13.61 -7.07 11.06
C LYS A 237 12.40 -6.66 11.91
N THR A 238 11.42 -6.00 11.32
CA THR A 238 10.26 -5.42 12.01
C THR A 238 9.17 -6.47 12.15
N PRO A 239 8.67 -6.72 13.38
CA PRO A 239 7.55 -7.64 13.61
C PRO A 239 6.36 -7.32 12.71
N THR A 240 5.75 -8.33 12.10
CA THR A 240 4.70 -8.12 11.09
C THR A 240 3.51 -9.05 11.29
N LEU A 241 2.31 -8.48 11.43
CA LEU A 241 1.05 -9.19 11.32
C LEU A 241 0.58 -9.15 9.87
N PHE A 242 0.39 -10.32 9.28
CA PHE A 242 -0.19 -10.47 7.95
C PHE A 242 -1.68 -10.78 8.09
N ILE A 243 -2.54 -10.04 7.38
CA ILE A 243 -3.98 -10.22 7.32
C ILE A 243 -4.39 -10.42 5.87
N HIS A 244 -5.31 -11.34 5.59
CA HIS A 244 -5.82 -11.55 4.23
C HIS A 244 -7.19 -12.22 4.25
N GLY A 245 -8.04 -11.91 3.26
CA GLY A 245 -9.28 -12.64 3.03
C GLY A 245 -9.06 -13.93 2.25
N ASP A 246 -9.76 -15.00 2.57
CA ASP A 246 -9.64 -16.28 1.87
C ASP A 246 -10.34 -16.28 0.49
N GLN A 247 -11.21 -15.29 0.23
CA GLN A 247 -11.93 -15.11 -1.04
C GLN A 247 -11.39 -13.93 -1.87
N ASP A 248 -10.13 -13.52 -1.61
CA ASP A 248 -9.51 -12.45 -2.38
C ASP A 248 -9.07 -12.97 -3.76
N ASP A 249 -9.76 -12.50 -4.80
CA ASP A 249 -9.49 -12.80 -6.21
C ASP A 249 -8.76 -11.67 -6.94
N PHE A 250 -8.55 -10.52 -6.27
CA PHE A 250 -7.80 -9.39 -6.78
C PHE A 250 -6.29 -9.53 -6.46
N VAL A 251 -5.96 -9.66 -5.17
CA VAL A 251 -4.63 -10.12 -4.72
C VAL A 251 -4.82 -11.54 -4.18
N PRO A 252 -4.46 -12.59 -4.93
CA PRO A 252 -4.76 -13.95 -4.53
C PRO A 252 -4.19 -14.34 -3.16
N THR A 253 -5.00 -15.00 -2.35
CA THR A 253 -4.65 -15.36 -0.96
C THR A 253 -3.34 -16.13 -0.84
N TYR A 254 -2.90 -16.89 -1.87
CA TYR A 254 -1.59 -17.58 -1.81
C TYR A 254 -0.42 -16.59 -1.62
N MET A 255 -0.56 -15.33 -2.07
CA MET A 255 0.52 -14.34 -1.95
C MET A 255 0.84 -14.00 -0.49
N VAL A 256 -0.15 -14.00 0.40
CA VAL A 256 0.12 -13.75 1.83
C VAL A 256 0.90 -14.90 2.45
N TYR A 257 0.64 -16.15 2.06
CA TYR A 257 1.42 -17.29 2.53
C TYR A 257 2.87 -17.21 2.07
N ASP A 258 3.11 -16.78 0.82
CA ASP A 258 4.46 -16.59 0.29
C ASP A 258 5.20 -15.49 1.05
N LEU A 259 4.54 -14.35 1.31
CA LEU A 259 5.09 -13.25 2.10
C LEU A 259 5.38 -13.65 3.54
N TYR A 260 4.41 -14.32 4.20
CA TYR A 260 4.57 -14.85 5.55
C TYR A 260 5.78 -15.80 5.64
N ASN A 261 5.88 -16.75 4.73
CA ASN A 261 6.98 -17.72 4.72
C ASN A 261 8.34 -17.05 4.46
N ALA A 262 8.39 -16.01 3.65
CA ALA A 262 9.60 -15.26 3.34
C ALA A 262 10.07 -14.35 4.49
N CYS A 263 9.16 -13.87 5.32
CA CYS A 263 9.46 -12.98 6.45
C CYS A 263 10.27 -13.74 7.52
N LYS A 264 11.40 -13.14 7.95
CA LYS A 264 12.29 -13.69 8.99
C LYS A 264 12.10 -13.03 10.35
N ALA A 265 11.44 -11.88 10.41
CA ALA A 265 11.08 -11.22 11.65
C ALA A 265 9.97 -11.98 12.39
N ASP A 266 9.71 -11.61 13.63
CA ASP A 266 8.54 -12.10 14.36
C ASP A 266 7.28 -11.80 13.57
N LYS A 267 6.37 -12.77 13.48
CA LYS A 267 5.22 -12.65 12.59
C LYS A 267 4.04 -13.46 13.07
N ASP A 268 2.85 -12.95 12.77
CA ASP A 268 1.58 -13.65 12.91
C ASP A 268 0.79 -13.58 11.60
N LEU A 269 -0.20 -14.43 11.45
CA LEU A 269 -1.05 -14.55 10.27
C LEU A 269 -2.52 -14.66 10.66
N LEU A 270 -3.36 -13.80 10.09
CA LEU A 270 -4.82 -13.88 10.16
C LEU A 270 -5.40 -14.08 8.78
N ILE A 271 -6.10 -15.18 8.56
CA ILE A 271 -6.94 -15.39 7.37
C ILE A 271 -8.40 -15.20 7.78
N VAL A 272 -9.09 -14.25 7.13
CA VAL A 272 -10.49 -13.96 7.42
C VAL A 272 -11.38 -14.69 6.43
N GLU A 273 -12.18 -15.63 6.94
CA GLU A 273 -13.09 -16.45 6.14
C GLU A 273 -14.19 -15.60 5.50
N GLY A 274 -14.45 -15.82 4.22
CA GLY A 274 -15.45 -15.11 3.42
C GLY A 274 -15.04 -13.71 2.98
N ALA A 275 -13.90 -13.19 3.42
CA ALA A 275 -13.47 -11.85 3.05
C ALA A 275 -12.83 -11.81 1.66
N LYS A 276 -13.27 -10.84 0.86
CA LYS A 276 -12.67 -10.47 -0.43
C LYS A 276 -11.58 -9.41 -0.23
N HIS A 277 -11.02 -8.91 -1.36
CA HIS A 277 -9.97 -7.90 -1.35
C HIS A 277 -10.31 -6.67 -0.50
N ALA A 278 -9.43 -6.35 0.46
CA ALA A 278 -9.57 -5.23 1.41
C ALA A 278 -10.90 -5.24 2.20
N GLN A 279 -11.44 -6.44 2.49
CA GLN A 279 -12.70 -6.59 3.22
C GLN A 279 -12.54 -7.34 4.55
N SER A 280 -11.33 -7.69 4.96
CA SER A 280 -11.08 -8.44 6.19
C SER A 280 -11.77 -7.80 7.40
N TYR A 281 -11.55 -6.51 7.61
CA TYR A 281 -12.16 -5.76 8.71
C TYR A 281 -13.69 -5.63 8.56
N ILE A 282 -14.20 -5.42 7.34
CA ILE A 282 -15.64 -5.27 7.09
C ILE A 282 -16.40 -6.56 7.39
N VAL A 283 -15.80 -7.71 7.08
CA VAL A 283 -16.42 -9.03 7.28
C VAL A 283 -16.39 -9.43 8.75
N ASN A 284 -15.28 -9.19 9.44
CA ASN A 284 -15.16 -9.55 10.86
C ASN A 284 -14.31 -8.52 11.63
N PRO A 285 -14.89 -7.36 11.99
CA PRO A 285 -14.17 -6.30 12.70
C PRO A 285 -13.66 -6.77 14.06
N GLU A 286 -14.46 -7.49 14.85
CA GLU A 286 -14.08 -7.96 16.19
C GLU A 286 -12.84 -8.87 16.14
N LEU A 287 -12.80 -9.80 15.19
CA LEU A 287 -11.65 -10.68 15.01
C LEU A 287 -10.41 -9.89 14.60
N CYS A 288 -10.55 -8.95 13.66
CA CYS A 288 -9.45 -8.11 13.20
C CYS A 288 -8.91 -7.24 14.34
N GLU A 289 -9.77 -6.54 15.06
CA GLU A 289 -9.39 -5.68 16.19
C GLU A 289 -8.68 -6.47 17.29
N LYS A 290 -9.27 -7.59 17.69
CA LYS A 290 -8.68 -8.50 18.69
C LYS A 290 -7.29 -8.95 18.27
N THR A 291 -7.13 -9.44 17.03
CA THR A 291 -5.85 -9.95 16.55
C THR A 291 -4.79 -8.83 16.41
N ILE A 292 -5.20 -7.66 15.92
CA ILE A 292 -4.32 -6.48 15.83
C ILE A 292 -3.87 -6.06 17.23
N MET A 293 -4.78 -5.98 18.22
CA MET A 293 -4.45 -5.63 19.59
C MET A 293 -3.49 -6.64 20.22
N GLU A 294 -3.81 -7.94 20.15
CA GLU A 294 -2.97 -9.01 20.68
C GLU A 294 -1.56 -8.98 20.10
N PHE A 295 -1.45 -8.67 18.81
CA PHE A 295 -0.15 -8.50 18.15
C PHE A 295 0.59 -7.26 18.62
N MET A 296 -0.07 -6.09 18.63
CA MET A 296 0.53 -4.83 19.06
C MET A 296 1.01 -4.87 20.52
N HIS A 297 0.28 -5.51 21.42
CA HIS A 297 0.67 -5.64 22.83
C HIS A 297 2.02 -6.33 23.07
N LYS A 298 2.54 -7.07 22.07
CA LYS A 298 3.89 -7.67 22.13
C LYS A 298 5.00 -6.64 21.93
N TYR A 299 4.72 -5.51 21.28
CA TYR A 299 5.75 -4.58 20.80
C TYR A 299 5.49 -3.12 21.17
N VAL A 300 4.26 -2.75 21.44
CA VAL A 300 3.80 -1.39 21.81
C VAL A 300 3.39 -1.38 23.28
N LYS A 301 3.81 -0.34 24.01
CA LYS A 301 3.37 -0.12 25.40
C LYS A 301 2.09 0.70 25.39
N PHE A 302 1.09 0.24 26.12
CA PHE A 302 -0.21 0.89 26.24
C PHE A 302 -0.38 1.54 27.61
#